data_b2406040a48b89c5aa2db6b446f6a4b7
#
_entry.id   b2406040a48b89c5aa2db6b446f6a4b7
#
_cell.length_a   1.000
_cell.length_b   1.000
_cell.length_c   1.000
_cell.angle_alpha   90.00
_cell.angle_beta   90.00
_cell.angle_gamma   90.00
#
_symmetry.space_group_name_H-M   'P 1'
#
loop_
_entity.id
_entity.type
_entity.pdbx_description
1 polymer ?
#
loop_
_entity_poly.entity_id
_entity_poly.type
_entity_poly.pdbx_seq_one_letter_code
_entity_poly.pdbx_strand_id
1 'polypeptide(L)'
;SNEAGLGSSVMVHAASNVKEPVQQGMWGIFEVFADTMVVCTLTALVVLTSGFVEPDTGRIAAGAAASALVGQAFDAVFGALGSKLIAVCILLFAYSTTLGWSCYGCKAVEYLFGAGAGAGYRVLFVALMPLGAVMRLDLAWTLSDTFNGLMMLPNLIGVIALSGTVVKI
;
A
#
# COMPACT_ATOMS: atom_id res chain seq x y z
N SER A 1 1.84 -2.85 2.40
CA SER A 1 1.72 -1.80 1.38
C SER A 1 2.87 -0.80 1.49
N ASN A 2 4.03 -1.16 0.99
CA ASN A 2 5.20 -0.29 0.98
C ASN A 2 5.09 0.75 -0.14
N GLU A 3 5.01 2.02 0.23
CA GLU A 3 4.94 3.16 -0.69
C GLU A 3 6.26 3.95 -0.76
N ALA A 4 7.35 3.38 -0.26
CA ALA A 4 8.66 4.04 -0.27
C ALA A 4 9.11 4.38 -1.69
N GLY A 5 9.46 5.63 -1.92
CA GLY A 5 9.88 6.12 -3.23
C GLY A 5 8.76 6.62 -4.13
N LEU A 6 7.49 6.37 -3.83
CA LEU A 6 6.35 6.88 -4.61
C LEU A 6 6.03 8.35 -4.30
N GLY A 7 6.34 8.81 -3.08
CA GLY A 7 6.03 10.17 -2.64
C GLY A 7 4.64 10.34 -2.04
N SER A 8 3.83 9.29 -1.94
CA SER A 8 2.50 9.31 -1.36
C SER A 8 2.52 9.50 0.16
N SER A 9 3.27 8.68 0.88
CA SER A 9 3.36 8.71 2.34
C SER A 9 3.91 10.04 2.87
N VAL A 10 4.82 10.69 2.14
CA VAL A 10 5.39 11.99 2.55
C VAL A 10 4.35 13.10 2.67
N MET A 11 3.21 13.00 1.97
CA MET A 11 2.13 14.00 2.07
C MET A 11 1.51 14.05 3.48
N VAL A 12 1.43 12.91 4.15
CA VAL A 12 0.91 12.84 5.53
C VAL A 12 2.03 13.06 6.54
N HIS A 13 3.23 12.53 6.29
CA HIS A 13 4.40 12.79 7.13
C HIS A 13 4.72 14.28 7.22
N ALA A 14 4.52 15.04 6.15
CA ALA A 14 4.70 16.50 6.14
C ALA A 14 3.75 17.26 7.08
N ALA A 15 2.63 16.66 7.48
CA ALA A 15 1.67 17.25 8.42
C ALA A 15 1.99 16.90 9.89
N SER A 16 3.06 16.18 10.17
CA SER A 16 3.44 15.79 11.53
C SER A 16 3.95 16.97 12.34
N ASN A 17 3.66 16.96 13.64
CA ASN A 17 4.11 18.00 14.56
C ASN A 17 5.46 17.60 15.21
N VAL A 18 6.51 17.55 14.40
CA VAL A 18 7.88 17.25 14.84
C VAL A 18 8.76 18.50 14.69
N LYS A 19 9.75 18.66 15.56
CA LYS A 19 10.69 19.78 15.50
C LYS A 19 11.67 19.61 14.33
N GLU A 20 12.15 18.40 14.12
CA GLU A 20 13.15 18.07 13.11
C GLU A 20 12.58 17.09 12.08
N PRO A 21 12.59 17.42 10.78
CA PRO A 21 12.07 16.55 9.73
C PRO A 21 12.70 15.15 9.70
N VAL A 22 13.97 15.03 10.09
CA VAL A 22 14.70 13.75 10.16
C VAL A 22 14.04 12.77 11.14
N GLN A 23 13.50 13.26 12.26
CA GLN A 23 12.79 12.41 13.22
C GLN A 23 11.59 11.72 12.59
N GLN A 24 10.84 12.44 11.74
CA GLN A 24 9.72 11.85 11.01
C GLN A 24 10.19 10.92 9.90
N GLY A 25 11.30 11.24 9.23
CA GLY A 25 11.90 10.36 8.22
C GLY A 25 12.34 9.02 8.77
N MET A 26 12.83 8.97 10.02
CA MET A 26 13.19 7.71 10.68
C MET A 26 11.98 6.79 10.90
N TRP A 27 10.79 7.35 11.16
CA TRP A 27 9.56 6.55 11.22
C TRP A 27 9.25 5.88 9.89
N GLY A 28 9.44 6.56 8.77
CA GLY A 28 9.29 5.97 7.43
C GLY A 28 10.23 4.78 7.21
N ILE A 29 11.48 4.84 7.70
CA ILE A 29 12.41 3.69 7.65
C ILE A 29 11.86 2.52 8.46
N PHE A 30 11.35 2.78 9.68
CA PHE A 30 10.77 1.74 10.53
C PHE A 30 9.52 1.11 9.90
N GLU A 31 8.63 1.92 9.33
CA GLU A 31 7.42 1.45 8.63
C GLU A 31 7.77 0.51 7.47
N VAL A 32 8.70 0.91 6.62
CA VAL A 32 9.15 0.09 5.49
C VAL A 32 9.81 -1.21 5.95
N PHE A 33 10.61 -1.15 7.00
CA PHE A 33 11.23 -2.36 7.59
C PHE A 33 10.16 -3.31 8.13
N ALA A 34 9.22 -2.81 8.93
CA ALA A 34 8.16 -3.61 9.53
C ALA A 34 7.24 -4.23 8.47
N ASP A 35 6.82 -3.46 7.47
CA ASP A 35 5.94 -3.94 6.41
C ASP A 35 6.67 -4.93 5.49
N THR A 36 7.80 -4.56 4.95
CA THR A 36 8.46 -5.36 3.90
C THR A 36 9.30 -6.50 4.48
N MET A 37 10.14 -6.22 5.48
CA MET A 37 11.05 -7.24 6.01
C MET A 37 10.35 -8.19 6.98
N VAL A 38 9.36 -7.73 7.74
CA VAL A 38 8.66 -8.58 8.71
C VAL A 38 7.37 -9.14 8.12
N VAL A 39 6.41 -8.29 7.79
CA VAL A 39 5.06 -8.75 7.39
C VAL A 39 5.08 -9.50 6.06
N CYS A 40 5.73 -8.97 5.03
CA CYS A 40 5.80 -9.64 3.73
C CYS A 40 6.59 -10.94 3.80
N THR A 41 7.70 -10.99 4.58
CA THR A 41 8.46 -12.23 4.77
C THR A 41 7.64 -13.29 5.49
N LEU A 42 6.90 -12.93 6.54
CA LEU A 42 6.01 -13.87 7.23
C LEU A 42 4.92 -14.40 6.30
N THR A 43 4.31 -13.53 5.51
CA THR A 43 3.30 -13.94 4.52
C THR A 43 3.88 -14.89 3.47
N ALA A 44 5.07 -14.58 2.95
CA ALA A 44 5.77 -15.44 2.00
C ALA A 44 6.10 -16.80 2.61
N LEU A 45 6.60 -16.85 3.84
CA LEU A 45 6.90 -18.10 4.54
C LEU A 45 5.64 -18.95 4.75
N VAL A 46 4.53 -18.35 5.15
CA VAL A 46 3.24 -19.04 5.30
C VAL A 46 2.82 -19.68 3.98
N VAL A 47 2.91 -18.95 2.87
CA VAL A 47 2.56 -19.46 1.54
C VAL A 47 3.50 -20.58 1.10
N LEU A 48 4.81 -20.40 1.23
CA LEU A 48 5.82 -21.38 0.81
C LEU A 48 5.75 -22.67 1.62
N THR A 49 5.43 -22.59 2.90
CA THR A 49 5.32 -23.76 3.78
C THR A 49 3.95 -24.43 3.75
N SER A 50 2.96 -23.84 3.10
CA SER A 50 1.59 -24.36 3.05
C SER A 50 1.40 -25.62 2.19
N GLY A 51 2.38 -25.94 1.32
CA GLY A 51 2.27 -27.03 0.33
C GLY A 51 1.49 -26.66 -0.93
N PHE A 52 1.00 -25.42 -1.07
CA PHE A 52 0.33 -24.94 -2.28
C PHE A 52 1.30 -24.38 -3.34
N VAL A 53 2.58 -24.36 -3.04
CA VAL A 53 3.65 -23.98 -3.98
C VAL A 53 4.58 -25.16 -4.16
N GLU A 54 4.82 -25.55 -5.40
CA GLU A 54 5.76 -26.62 -5.74
C GLU A 54 7.20 -26.16 -5.46
N PRO A 55 7.96 -26.86 -4.61
CA PRO A 55 9.30 -26.42 -4.21
C PRO A 55 10.28 -26.31 -5.41
N ASP A 56 10.16 -27.22 -6.37
CA ASP A 56 11.11 -27.34 -7.50
C ASP A 56 10.85 -26.30 -8.60
N THR A 57 9.59 -25.94 -8.82
CA THR A 57 9.19 -25.07 -9.94
C THR A 57 8.78 -23.66 -9.50
N GLY A 58 8.48 -23.48 -8.21
CA GLY A 58 7.90 -22.24 -7.67
C GLY A 58 6.48 -21.94 -8.19
N ARG A 59 5.84 -22.93 -8.84
CA ARG A 59 4.49 -22.76 -9.39
C ARG A 59 3.42 -23.05 -8.34
N ILE A 60 2.29 -22.39 -8.49
CA ILE A 60 1.11 -22.68 -7.68
C ILE A 60 0.58 -24.05 -8.07
N ALA A 61 0.37 -24.91 -7.08
CA ALA A 61 -0.16 -26.26 -7.27
C ALA A 61 -1.54 -26.23 -7.96
N ALA A 62 -1.82 -27.24 -8.75
CA ALA A 62 -3.09 -27.36 -9.48
C ALA A 62 -4.29 -27.31 -8.51
N GLY A 63 -5.22 -26.40 -8.75
CA GLY A 63 -6.41 -26.21 -7.92
C GLY A 63 -6.31 -25.07 -6.89
N ALA A 64 -5.14 -24.49 -6.67
CA ALA A 64 -4.99 -23.28 -5.84
C ALA A 64 -5.12 -22.01 -6.69
N ALA A 65 -5.95 -21.08 -6.25
CA ALA A 65 -6.11 -19.78 -6.92
C ALA A 65 -5.15 -18.77 -6.32
N ALA A 66 -4.39 -18.05 -7.15
CA ALA A 66 -3.43 -17.04 -6.69
C ALA A 66 -4.05 -15.99 -5.77
N SER A 67 -5.27 -15.54 -6.07
CA SER A 67 -6.01 -14.56 -5.26
C SER A 67 -6.49 -15.09 -3.90
N ALA A 68 -6.62 -16.42 -3.76
CA ALA A 68 -7.09 -17.05 -2.52
C ALA A 68 -5.97 -17.80 -1.78
N LEU A 69 -4.74 -17.79 -2.30
CA LEU A 69 -3.62 -18.60 -1.82
C LEU A 69 -3.32 -18.43 -0.33
N VAL A 70 -3.31 -17.19 0.14
CA VAL A 70 -3.06 -16.90 1.56
C VAL A 70 -4.20 -17.47 2.42
N GLY A 71 -5.45 -17.28 2.01
CA GLY A 71 -6.61 -17.85 2.72
C GLY A 71 -6.55 -19.37 2.79
N GLN A 72 -6.22 -20.02 1.68
CA GLN A 72 -6.06 -21.49 1.62
C GLN A 72 -4.91 -21.99 2.51
N ALA A 73 -3.79 -21.26 2.55
CA ALA A 73 -2.68 -21.57 3.42
C ALA A 73 -3.07 -21.49 4.92
N PHE A 74 -3.87 -20.51 5.30
CA PHE A 74 -4.40 -20.40 6.66
C PHE A 74 -5.44 -21.48 6.96
N ASP A 75 -6.30 -21.85 5.99
CA ASP A 75 -7.26 -22.93 6.15
C ASP A 75 -6.58 -24.29 6.38
N ALA A 76 -5.42 -24.51 5.80
CA ALA A 76 -4.64 -25.74 6.03
C ALA A 76 -4.24 -25.92 7.50
N VAL A 77 -4.07 -24.83 8.26
CA VAL A 77 -3.68 -24.85 9.67
C VAL A 77 -4.88 -24.70 10.60
N PHE A 78 -5.77 -23.75 10.29
CA PHE A 78 -6.88 -23.34 11.17
C PHE A 78 -8.25 -23.88 10.73
N GLY A 79 -8.29 -24.71 9.65
CA GLY A 79 -9.54 -25.15 9.06
C GLY A 79 -10.36 -23.96 8.55
N ALA A 80 -11.68 -24.10 8.47
CA ALA A 80 -12.59 -23.07 7.95
C ALA A 80 -12.56 -21.70 8.68
N LEU A 81 -11.82 -21.59 9.76
CA LEU A 81 -11.60 -20.30 10.44
C LEU A 81 -10.47 -19.48 9.80
N GLY A 82 -9.54 -20.12 9.11
CA GLY A 82 -8.39 -19.46 8.48
C GLY A 82 -8.81 -18.45 7.42
N SER A 83 -9.58 -18.88 6.44
CA SER A 83 -10.07 -17.99 5.37
C SER A 83 -11.00 -16.88 5.90
N LYS A 84 -11.80 -17.15 6.93
CA LYS A 84 -12.63 -16.12 7.57
C LYS A 84 -11.79 -15.06 8.26
N LEU A 85 -10.74 -15.47 8.99
CA LEU A 85 -9.79 -14.54 9.61
C LEU A 85 -9.12 -13.66 8.55
N ILE A 86 -8.60 -14.29 7.49
CA ILE A 86 -7.97 -13.56 6.39
C ILE A 86 -8.95 -12.61 5.70
N ALA A 87 -10.20 -13.01 5.48
CA ALA A 87 -11.21 -12.14 4.90
C ALA A 87 -11.47 -10.88 5.76
N VAL A 88 -11.53 -11.03 7.08
CA VAL A 88 -11.65 -9.89 8.00
C VAL A 88 -10.41 -9.00 7.96
N CYS A 89 -9.22 -9.59 7.96
CA CYS A 89 -7.96 -8.84 7.84
C CYS A 89 -7.90 -8.04 6.52
N ILE A 90 -8.24 -8.66 5.39
CA ILE A 90 -8.27 -8.00 4.08
C ILE A 90 -9.28 -6.86 4.08
N LEU A 91 -10.46 -7.05 4.66
CA LEU A 91 -11.47 -5.99 4.77
C LEU A 91 -10.92 -4.79 5.56
N LEU A 92 -10.28 -5.03 6.70
CA LEU A 92 -9.70 -3.97 7.53
C LEU A 92 -8.53 -3.26 6.83
N PHE A 93 -7.66 -4.00 6.16
CA PHE A 93 -6.56 -3.43 5.38
C PHE A 93 -7.06 -2.62 4.18
N ALA A 94 -8.03 -3.13 3.43
CA ALA A 94 -8.63 -2.39 2.32
C ALA A 94 -9.29 -1.09 2.79
N TYR A 95 -10.01 -1.14 3.91
CA TYR A 95 -10.64 0.03 4.51
C TYR A 95 -9.60 1.07 4.95
N SER A 96 -8.57 0.67 5.69
CA SER A 96 -7.52 1.58 6.15
C SER A 96 -6.73 2.19 4.98
N THR A 97 -6.41 1.39 3.96
CA THR A 97 -5.74 1.85 2.73
C THR A 97 -6.59 2.88 2.00
N THR A 98 -7.89 2.63 1.87
CA THR A 98 -8.83 3.56 1.24
C THR A 98 -8.87 4.90 1.99
N LEU A 99 -8.89 4.89 3.32
CA LEU A 99 -8.81 6.11 4.13
C LEU A 99 -7.48 6.85 3.92
N GLY A 100 -6.37 6.14 3.92
CA GLY A 100 -5.04 6.70 3.69
C GLY A 100 -4.95 7.40 2.32
N TRP A 101 -5.35 6.72 1.26
CA TRP A 101 -5.34 7.29 -0.09
C TRP A 101 -6.30 8.47 -0.25
N SER A 102 -7.45 8.45 0.42
CA SER A 102 -8.36 9.61 0.48
C SER A 102 -7.67 10.82 1.12
N CYS A 103 -6.90 10.60 2.19
CA CYS A 103 -6.13 11.66 2.84
C CYS A 103 -5.02 12.20 1.94
N TYR A 104 -4.25 11.32 1.28
CA TYR A 104 -3.19 11.74 0.35
C TYR A 104 -3.73 12.62 -0.77
N GLY A 105 -4.78 12.15 -1.46
CA GLY A 105 -5.38 12.91 -2.55
C GLY A 105 -6.03 14.21 -2.06
N CYS A 106 -6.65 14.22 -0.88
CA CYS A 106 -7.20 15.44 -0.29
C CYS A 106 -6.10 16.48 -0.06
N LYS A 107 -4.96 16.08 0.52
CA LYS A 107 -3.81 16.96 0.73
C LYS A 107 -3.21 17.49 -0.56
N ALA A 108 -3.08 16.63 -1.57
CA ALA A 108 -2.60 17.04 -2.89
C ALA A 108 -3.53 18.09 -3.55
N VAL A 109 -4.85 17.86 -3.49
CA VAL A 109 -5.85 18.77 -4.07
C VAL A 109 -5.92 20.08 -3.28
N GLU A 110 -5.84 20.04 -1.94
CA GLU A 110 -5.76 21.24 -1.10
C GLU A 110 -4.51 22.09 -1.41
N TYR A 111 -3.38 21.43 -1.68
CA TYR A 111 -2.15 22.10 -2.06
C TYR A 111 -2.27 22.84 -3.41
N LEU A 112 -2.90 22.19 -4.40
CA LEU A 112 -3.01 22.72 -5.77
C LEU A 112 -4.12 23.77 -5.91
N PHE A 113 -5.26 23.57 -5.25
CA PHE A 113 -6.50 24.33 -5.49
C PHE A 113 -7.01 25.09 -4.25
N GLY A 114 -6.29 25.00 -3.13
CA GLY A 114 -6.65 25.65 -1.87
C GLY A 114 -7.51 24.79 -0.94
N ALA A 115 -7.61 25.21 0.31
CA ALA A 115 -8.21 24.43 1.41
C ALA A 115 -9.68 24.02 1.21
N GLY A 116 -10.44 24.74 0.40
CA GLY A 116 -11.84 24.40 0.12
C GLY A 116 -12.04 23.23 -0.84
N ALA A 117 -11.01 22.89 -1.63
CA ALA A 117 -11.12 21.87 -2.69
C ALA A 117 -11.15 20.44 -2.12
N GLY A 118 -10.64 20.22 -0.90
CA GLY A 118 -10.61 18.91 -0.26
C GLY A 118 -11.97 18.28 -0.06
N ALA A 119 -13.01 19.07 0.24
CA ALA A 119 -14.37 18.56 0.39
C ALA A 119 -14.92 18.00 -0.93
N GLY A 120 -14.74 18.75 -2.03
CA GLY A 120 -15.14 18.31 -3.37
C GLY A 120 -14.41 17.03 -3.80
N TYR A 121 -13.11 16.95 -3.53
CA TYR A 121 -12.31 15.76 -3.78
C TYR A 121 -12.86 14.52 -3.04
N ARG A 122 -13.19 14.63 -1.75
CA ARG A 122 -13.74 13.49 -0.97
C ARG A 122 -15.04 12.96 -1.55
N VAL A 123 -15.93 13.87 -1.96
CA VAL A 123 -17.19 13.47 -2.62
C VAL A 123 -16.91 12.73 -3.93
N LEU A 124 -16.03 13.26 -4.76
CA LEU A 124 -15.63 12.62 -6.02
C LEU A 124 -14.96 11.25 -5.77
N PHE A 125 -14.06 11.17 -4.79
CA PHE A 125 -13.37 9.94 -4.42
C PHE A 125 -14.36 8.83 -4.05
N VAL A 126 -15.34 9.14 -3.16
CA VAL A 126 -16.37 8.18 -2.76
C VAL A 126 -17.27 7.81 -3.94
N ALA A 127 -17.63 8.76 -4.79
CA ALA A 127 -18.47 8.50 -5.97
C ALA A 127 -17.78 7.60 -7.02
N LEU A 128 -16.44 7.63 -7.09
CA LEU A 128 -15.66 6.80 -8.02
C LEU A 128 -15.38 5.38 -7.48
N MET A 129 -15.48 5.13 -6.17
CA MET A 129 -15.25 3.81 -5.58
C MET A 129 -16.06 2.67 -6.22
N PRO A 130 -17.38 2.81 -6.49
CA PRO A 130 -18.14 1.76 -7.14
C PRO A 130 -17.64 1.41 -8.54
N LEU A 131 -17.09 2.39 -9.27
CA LEU A 131 -16.48 2.13 -10.58
C LEU A 131 -15.24 1.24 -10.46
N GLY A 132 -14.40 1.48 -9.44
CA GLY A 132 -13.26 0.61 -9.15
C GLY A 132 -13.68 -0.82 -8.80
N ALA A 133 -14.79 -0.98 -8.07
CA ALA A 133 -15.29 -2.29 -7.66
C ALA A 133 -15.80 -3.16 -8.83
N VAL A 134 -16.26 -2.55 -9.93
CA VAL A 134 -16.74 -3.26 -11.13
C VAL A 134 -15.68 -3.34 -12.23
N MET A 135 -14.53 -2.73 -12.04
CA MET A 135 -13.44 -2.73 -13.01
C MET A 135 -12.79 -4.12 -13.11
N ARG A 136 -12.34 -4.48 -14.32
CA ARG A 136 -11.54 -5.71 -14.49
C ARG A 136 -10.23 -5.58 -13.71
N LEU A 137 -9.87 -6.64 -13.01
CA LEU A 137 -8.70 -6.66 -12.13
C LEU A 137 -7.40 -6.30 -12.88
N ASP A 138 -7.20 -6.86 -14.08
CA ASP A 138 -6.02 -6.56 -14.91
C ASP A 138 -5.91 -5.08 -15.26
N LEU A 139 -7.05 -4.46 -15.60
CA LEU A 139 -7.08 -3.02 -15.92
C LEU A 139 -6.78 -2.19 -14.68
N ALA A 140 -7.35 -2.56 -13.52
CA ALA A 140 -7.11 -1.87 -12.26
C ALA A 140 -5.62 -1.90 -11.89
N TRP A 141 -4.97 -3.06 -12.00
CA TRP A 141 -3.53 -3.20 -11.75
C TRP A 141 -2.69 -2.38 -12.73
N THR A 142 -2.98 -2.48 -14.03
CA THR A 142 -2.23 -1.72 -15.06
C THR A 142 -2.31 -0.21 -14.83
N LEU A 143 -3.49 0.30 -14.50
CA LEU A 143 -3.68 1.73 -14.19
C LEU A 143 -2.93 2.11 -12.92
N SER A 144 -3.04 1.30 -11.87
CA SER A 144 -2.33 1.53 -10.59
C SER A 144 -0.83 1.61 -10.81
N ASP A 145 -0.24 0.65 -11.50
CA ASP A 145 1.20 0.60 -11.77
C ASP A 145 1.66 1.78 -12.61
N THR A 146 0.87 2.18 -13.61
CA THR A 146 1.17 3.34 -14.47
C THR A 146 1.20 4.63 -13.65
N PHE A 147 0.17 4.87 -12.83
CA PHE A 147 0.11 6.08 -12.01
C PHE A 147 1.16 6.08 -10.89
N ASN A 148 1.45 4.94 -10.28
CA ASN A 148 2.54 4.80 -9.31
C ASN A 148 3.90 5.12 -9.96
N GLY A 149 4.15 4.62 -11.18
CA GLY A 149 5.35 4.97 -11.94
C GLY A 149 5.47 6.46 -12.23
N LEU A 150 4.35 7.12 -12.59
CA LEU A 150 4.33 8.56 -12.81
C LEU A 150 4.57 9.37 -11.52
N MET A 151 4.06 8.91 -10.38
CA MET A 151 4.29 9.55 -9.08
C MET A 151 5.75 9.46 -8.62
N MET A 152 6.44 8.40 -8.98
CA MET A 152 7.84 8.19 -8.61
C MET A 152 8.76 9.26 -9.20
N LEU A 153 8.51 9.72 -10.42
CA LEU A 153 9.39 10.68 -11.12
C LEU A 153 9.55 12.01 -10.36
N PRO A 154 8.49 12.75 -10.02
CA PRO A 154 8.62 14.00 -9.27
C PRO A 154 9.18 13.78 -7.86
N ASN A 155 8.85 12.65 -7.22
CA ASN A 155 9.40 12.33 -5.91
C ASN A 155 10.92 12.12 -5.97
N LEU A 156 11.41 11.38 -6.95
CA LEU A 156 12.84 11.14 -7.13
C LEU A 156 13.61 12.45 -7.35
N ILE A 157 13.07 13.36 -8.16
CA ILE A 157 13.65 14.69 -8.38
C ILE A 157 13.71 15.46 -7.06
N GLY A 158 12.63 15.46 -6.27
CA GLY A 158 12.56 16.12 -4.97
C GLY A 158 13.57 15.56 -3.97
N VAL A 159 13.68 14.23 -3.87
CA VAL A 159 14.63 13.56 -2.97
C VAL A 159 16.07 13.90 -3.33
N ILE A 160 16.42 13.85 -4.62
CA ILE A 160 17.78 14.20 -5.08
C ILE A 160 18.08 15.67 -4.78
N ALA A 161 17.17 16.58 -5.08
CA ALA A 161 17.36 18.01 -4.86
C ALA A 161 17.52 18.37 -3.37
N LEU A 162 16.82 17.68 -2.48
CA LEU A 162 16.84 17.92 -1.03
C LEU A 162 17.89 17.10 -0.29
N SER A 163 18.55 16.14 -0.93
CA SER A 163 19.56 15.26 -0.30
C SER A 163 20.67 16.03 0.41
N GLY A 164 21.15 17.10 -0.21
CA GLY A 164 22.19 17.97 0.39
C GLY A 164 21.74 18.73 1.64
N THR A 165 20.43 18.93 1.84
CA THR A 165 19.89 19.54 3.05
C THR A 165 19.86 18.53 4.19
N VAL A 166 19.44 17.30 3.90
CA VAL A 166 19.36 16.21 4.90
C VAL A 166 20.74 15.86 5.46
N VAL A 167 21.78 15.85 4.61
CA VAL A 167 23.16 15.53 5.03
C VAL A 167 23.76 16.61 5.96
N LYS A 168 23.21 17.82 5.96
CA LYS A 168 23.71 18.94 6.80
C LYS A 168 23.02 19.04 8.17
N ILE A 169 21.97 18.27 8.40
CA ILE A 169 21.26 18.16 9.67
C ILE A 169 21.85 17.03 10.50
#